data_6311f75666b6b586efa11943dc110db7
#
_entry.id   6311f75666b6b586efa11943dc110db7
#
_cell.length_a   1.000
_cell.length_b   1.000
_cell.length_c   1.000
_cell.angle_alpha   90.00
_cell.angle_beta   90.00
_cell.angle_gamma   90.00
#
_symmetry.space_group_name_H-M   'P 1'
#
loop_
_entity.id
_entity.type
_entity.pdbx_description
1 polymer ?
#
loop_
_entity_poly.entity_id
_entity_poly.type
_entity_poly.pdbx_seq_one_letter_code
_entity_poly.pdbx_strand_id
1 'polypeptide(L)'
;MKKLFLTLTLAIAVIGNAQTKNDTLPKAEVSTTMQSVNINGNTIYLTAKAGTFQVRDENNEPIALMGHTYYSKDSKSRNNKRPIVFAFNGGPGSSSFWLHMGVLGPKRIVVNDPITTPGAPYKLTNNNFSILDVADLVMIDPVGTGLSIPIGKSKFKDFWGVDQDIRSLSLFITQFLIEHNRMNSPKYLLGESYGTFRNAGLMNKLLGQGIAMNGVIMVSAVFDLRTLIFPPGDDMPYIAHFPTYAATAWYHNKIENKPEDVYAFLDDVRTFTENEYVPALYKGDQLSEADKKVIAEKLANYTGTEADYWLKADLRVTASEYFAEFLREEGQIVGRLDSRFIGINQDLLAQEGSHDPQSAAISPAYIAGFLDYFYGTLKVNKETTYSITAGRREGFKWDWTHEGNSRWGTQAAINTGIDMAEALSRDPNMKVLILNGIYDIATVFYGVEHSIDHLGLKKEIKEKLGFDAFPGTLNIKTDKENIDSFNEINPIIITGFKKDDKTFGGARCYRAKIE
;
A
#
# COMPACT_ATOMS: atom_id res chain seq x y z
N MET A 1 -61.67 75.16 6.36
CA MET A 1 -60.34 75.24 5.75
C MET A 1 -59.47 74.18 6.38
N LYS A 2 -59.37 73.02 5.71
CA LYS A 2 -58.51 71.88 6.18
C LYS A 2 -57.27 71.89 5.31
N LYS A 3 -56.11 72.08 5.94
CA LYS A 3 -54.80 71.96 5.26
C LYS A 3 -54.42 70.52 5.19
N LEU A 4 -54.20 70.06 3.98
CA LEU A 4 -53.68 68.71 3.67
C LEU A 4 -52.16 68.77 3.69
N PHE A 5 -51.53 68.04 4.62
CA PHE A 5 -50.06 67.82 4.64
C PHE A 5 -49.72 66.54 3.82
N LEU A 6 -48.98 66.75 2.74
CA LEU A 6 -48.46 65.68 1.89
C LEU A 6 -47.08 65.33 2.40
N THR A 7 -46.93 64.13 3.00
CA THR A 7 -45.65 63.61 3.45
C THR A 7 -44.99 62.77 2.32
N LEU A 8 -43.93 63.32 1.76
CA LEU A 8 -43.13 62.64 0.73
C LEU A 8 -42.12 61.69 1.42
N THR A 9 -42.35 60.35 1.32
CA THR A 9 -41.43 59.35 1.83
C THR A 9 -40.39 59.05 0.76
N LEU A 10 -39.12 59.42 1.03
CA LEU A 10 -38.00 59.18 0.14
C LEU A 10 -37.49 57.73 0.45
N ALA A 11 -37.76 56.79 -0.46
CA ALA A 11 -37.20 55.45 -0.40
C ALA A 11 -35.77 55.47 -0.91
N ILE A 12 -34.80 55.40 0.00
CA ILE A 12 -33.40 55.18 -0.34
C ILE A 12 -33.22 53.70 -0.69
N ALA A 13 -33.11 53.37 -1.97
CA ALA A 13 -32.66 52.03 -2.40
C ALA A 13 -31.17 51.89 -2.10
N VAL A 14 -30.85 51.12 -1.05
CA VAL A 14 -29.49 50.66 -0.80
C VAL A 14 -29.19 49.56 -1.84
N ILE A 15 -28.50 49.93 -2.91
CA ILE A 15 -27.92 48.96 -3.84
C ILE A 15 -26.75 48.31 -3.07
N GLY A 16 -27.02 47.19 -2.45
CA GLY A 16 -25.99 46.32 -1.91
C GLY A 16 -25.12 45.82 -3.08
N ASN A 17 -23.92 46.35 -3.22
CA ASN A 17 -22.88 45.71 -4.02
C ASN A 17 -22.59 44.34 -3.40
N ALA A 18 -23.28 43.30 -3.88
CA ALA A 18 -22.83 41.95 -3.72
C ALA A 18 -21.49 41.86 -4.48
N GLN A 19 -20.38 42.04 -3.77
CA GLN A 19 -19.09 41.64 -4.23
C GLN A 19 -19.16 40.12 -4.47
N THR A 20 -19.39 39.72 -5.73
CA THR A 20 -19.12 38.38 -6.19
C THR A 20 -17.64 38.18 -5.91
N LYS A 21 -17.29 37.43 -4.82
CA LYS A 21 -16.00 36.82 -4.71
C LYS A 21 -15.83 36.06 -6.01
N ASN A 22 -14.96 36.56 -6.88
CA ASN A 22 -14.38 35.74 -7.92
C ASN A 22 -13.60 34.64 -7.20
N ASP A 23 -14.25 33.53 -6.88
CA ASP A 23 -13.60 32.32 -6.40
C ASP A 23 -12.79 31.78 -7.58
N THR A 24 -11.63 32.41 -7.82
CA THR A 24 -10.66 31.87 -8.76
C THR A 24 -10.19 30.53 -8.16
N LEU A 25 -10.42 29.44 -8.91
CA LEU A 25 -9.96 28.10 -8.50
C LEU A 25 -8.47 28.12 -8.18
N PRO A 26 -8.03 27.40 -7.13
CA PRO A 26 -6.62 27.26 -6.86
C PRO A 26 -5.88 26.72 -8.09
N LYS A 27 -4.73 27.29 -8.39
CA LYS A 27 -3.88 26.85 -9.51
C LYS A 27 -2.90 25.79 -9.07
N ALA A 28 -2.55 24.90 -9.99
CA ALA A 28 -1.47 23.96 -9.78
C ALA A 28 -0.13 24.70 -9.64
N GLU A 29 0.65 24.31 -8.64
CA GLU A 29 2.01 24.84 -8.39
C GLU A 29 3.00 23.67 -8.40
N VAL A 30 4.12 23.85 -9.09
CA VAL A 30 5.17 22.84 -9.23
C VAL A 30 6.53 23.49 -9.04
N SER A 31 7.29 22.99 -8.07
CA SER A 31 8.72 23.27 -7.92
C SER A 31 9.51 22.35 -8.84
N THR A 32 10.55 22.90 -9.48
CA THR A 32 11.46 22.12 -10.34
C THR A 32 12.88 22.25 -9.80
N THR A 33 13.50 21.11 -9.51
CA THR A 33 14.89 21.05 -8.99
C THR A 33 15.71 20.01 -9.74
N MET A 34 17.04 20.23 -9.78
CA MET A 34 17.98 19.24 -10.28
C MET A 34 18.40 18.32 -9.14
N GLN A 35 18.36 17.03 -9.38
CA GLN A 35 18.72 16.00 -8.42
C GLN A 35 19.74 15.04 -9.02
N SER A 36 20.34 14.21 -8.19
CA SER A 36 21.14 13.08 -8.65
C SER A 36 21.04 11.91 -7.68
N VAL A 37 21.19 10.72 -8.21
CA VAL A 37 21.29 9.47 -7.45
C VAL A 37 22.45 8.64 -7.99
N ASN A 38 23.20 7.98 -7.09
CA ASN A 38 24.21 7.01 -7.51
C ASN A 38 23.59 5.61 -7.44
N ILE A 39 23.60 4.89 -8.55
CA ILE A 39 23.09 3.53 -8.65
C ILE A 39 24.18 2.66 -9.27
N ASN A 40 24.67 1.66 -8.55
CA ASN A 40 25.76 0.78 -8.97
C ASN A 40 26.99 1.54 -9.47
N GLY A 41 27.40 2.60 -8.76
CA GLY A 41 28.57 3.41 -9.13
C GLY A 41 28.30 4.44 -10.22
N ASN A 42 27.14 4.43 -10.88
CA ASN A 42 26.76 5.38 -11.92
C ASN A 42 25.92 6.52 -11.35
N THR A 43 26.34 7.76 -11.58
CA THR A 43 25.55 8.94 -11.20
C THR A 43 24.50 9.22 -12.27
N ILE A 44 23.23 9.19 -11.85
CA ILE A 44 22.08 9.51 -12.68
C ILE A 44 21.63 10.92 -12.33
N TYR A 45 21.64 11.83 -13.30
CA TYR A 45 21.12 13.18 -13.16
C TYR A 45 19.64 13.21 -13.50
N LEU A 46 18.87 13.93 -12.71
CA LEU A 46 17.40 13.92 -12.72
C LEU A 46 16.86 15.34 -12.64
N THR A 47 15.80 15.60 -13.38
CA THR A 47 14.90 16.71 -13.10
C THR A 47 13.77 16.20 -12.19
N ALA A 48 13.63 16.81 -11.01
CA ALA A 48 12.54 16.53 -10.07
C ALA A 48 11.50 17.68 -10.14
N LYS A 49 10.23 17.33 -10.37
CA LYS A 49 9.07 18.21 -10.32
C LYS A 49 8.20 17.79 -9.16
N ALA A 50 8.03 18.63 -8.15
CA ALA A 50 7.22 18.33 -6.97
C ALA A 50 6.18 19.43 -6.74
N GLY A 51 4.92 19.04 -6.54
CA GLY A 51 3.82 19.99 -6.39
C GLY A 51 2.47 19.37 -6.69
N THR A 52 1.58 20.13 -7.32
CA THR A 52 0.23 19.69 -7.65
C THR A 52 -0.01 19.65 -9.16
N PHE A 53 -0.89 18.73 -9.57
CA PHE A 53 -1.39 18.58 -10.94
C PHE A 53 -2.91 18.76 -10.93
N GLN A 54 -3.43 19.60 -11.83
CA GLN A 54 -4.88 19.81 -11.91
C GLN A 54 -5.55 18.67 -12.68
N VAL A 55 -6.40 17.93 -12.01
CA VAL A 55 -7.20 16.84 -12.61
C VAL A 55 -8.58 17.37 -12.98
N ARG A 56 -9.05 16.98 -14.17
CA ARG A 56 -10.37 17.29 -14.71
C ARG A 56 -11.19 16.01 -14.86
N ASP A 57 -12.50 16.15 -14.72
CA ASP A 57 -13.44 15.05 -14.99
C ASP A 57 -13.71 14.86 -16.49
N GLU A 58 -14.60 13.94 -16.82
CA GLU A 58 -15.01 13.58 -18.18
C GLU A 58 -15.74 14.74 -18.91
N ASN A 59 -16.24 15.73 -18.17
CA ASN A 59 -16.84 16.96 -18.70
C ASN A 59 -15.83 18.11 -18.81
N ASN A 60 -14.55 17.83 -18.59
CA ASN A 60 -13.45 18.81 -18.57
C ASN A 60 -13.55 19.84 -17.43
N GLU A 61 -14.35 19.56 -16.38
CA GLU A 61 -14.42 20.39 -15.17
C GLU A 61 -13.25 20.06 -14.22
N PRO A 62 -12.56 21.06 -13.64
CA PRO A 62 -11.49 20.81 -12.67
C PRO A 62 -12.08 20.30 -11.36
N ILE A 63 -11.61 19.12 -10.91
CA ILE A 63 -12.14 18.43 -9.73
C ILE A 63 -11.15 18.32 -8.59
N ALA A 64 -9.85 18.27 -8.88
CA ALA A 64 -8.82 18.16 -7.85
C ALA A 64 -7.50 18.82 -8.26
N LEU A 65 -6.74 19.28 -7.27
CA LEU A 65 -5.29 19.38 -7.36
C LEU A 65 -4.70 18.14 -6.72
N MET A 66 -3.99 17.31 -7.48
CA MET A 66 -3.36 16.11 -6.96
C MET A 66 -1.86 16.30 -6.78
N GLY A 67 -1.39 16.07 -5.55
CA GLY A 67 0.02 16.12 -5.18
C GLY A 67 0.80 15.02 -5.88
N HIS A 68 1.97 15.36 -6.38
CA HIS A 68 2.87 14.39 -6.98
C HIS A 68 4.33 14.83 -6.91
N THR A 69 5.23 13.87 -7.04
CA THR A 69 6.66 14.11 -7.32
C THR A 69 7.07 13.28 -8.53
N TYR A 70 7.49 13.96 -9.58
CA TYR A 70 7.94 13.34 -10.82
C TYR A 70 9.45 13.47 -10.97
N TYR A 71 10.14 12.33 -11.03
CA TYR A 71 11.57 12.24 -11.34
C TYR A 71 11.75 11.75 -12.77
N SER A 72 12.38 12.57 -13.60
CA SER A 72 12.75 12.19 -14.97
C SER A 72 14.26 12.25 -15.14
N LYS A 73 14.83 11.26 -15.83
CA LYS A 73 16.27 11.27 -16.16
C LYS A 73 16.56 12.38 -17.14
N ASP A 74 17.59 13.19 -16.85
CA ASP A 74 18.06 14.21 -17.78
C ASP A 74 18.63 13.54 -19.03
N SER A 75 18.07 13.88 -20.17
CA SER A 75 18.48 13.38 -21.47
C SER A 75 18.48 14.51 -22.49
N LYS A 76 19.51 14.56 -23.33
CA LYS A 76 19.60 15.52 -24.46
C LYS A 76 18.53 15.26 -25.54
N SER A 77 17.94 14.06 -25.56
CA SER A 77 16.84 13.70 -26.45
C SER A 77 15.59 13.40 -25.64
N ARG A 78 14.42 13.91 -26.06
CA ARG A 78 13.11 13.49 -25.53
C ARG A 78 12.96 11.99 -25.75
N ASN A 79 13.20 11.19 -24.72
CA ASN A 79 13.08 9.74 -24.83
C ASN A 79 11.71 9.27 -24.30
N ASN A 80 10.68 9.35 -25.15
CA ASN A 80 9.36 8.80 -24.86
C ASN A 80 9.31 7.26 -24.86
N LYS A 81 10.43 6.60 -25.12
CA LYS A 81 10.58 5.14 -25.02
C LYS A 81 11.02 4.69 -23.63
N ARG A 82 11.51 5.64 -22.77
CA ARG A 82 11.91 5.29 -21.41
C ARG A 82 10.66 4.90 -20.60
N PRO A 83 10.72 3.81 -19.82
CA PRO A 83 9.60 3.41 -18.96
C PRO A 83 9.20 4.51 -17.97
N ILE A 84 7.92 4.53 -17.60
CA ILE A 84 7.37 5.39 -16.55
C ILE A 84 6.62 4.54 -15.55
N VAL A 85 6.92 4.75 -14.26
CA VAL A 85 6.29 4.07 -13.13
C VAL A 85 5.44 5.05 -12.36
N PHE A 86 4.15 4.75 -12.18
CA PHE A 86 3.26 5.45 -11.29
C PHE A 86 3.19 4.69 -9.96
N ALA A 87 3.59 5.34 -8.87
CA ALA A 87 3.74 4.69 -7.58
C ALA A 87 2.96 5.41 -6.48
N PHE A 88 2.37 4.64 -5.56
CA PHE A 88 1.58 5.15 -4.44
C PHE A 88 1.52 4.15 -3.28
N ASN A 89 1.48 4.68 -2.06
CA ASN A 89 1.14 3.90 -0.87
C ASN A 89 -0.38 3.68 -0.76
N GLY A 90 -0.75 2.83 0.18
CA GLY A 90 -2.11 2.42 0.44
C GLY A 90 -2.82 3.20 1.55
N GLY A 91 -3.09 2.54 2.64
CA GLY A 91 -3.90 2.99 3.75
C GLY A 91 -5.23 2.22 3.85
N PRO A 92 -6.33 2.65 3.21
CA PRO A 92 -6.52 3.82 2.34
C PRO A 92 -6.29 5.15 3.05
N GLY A 93 -5.87 6.15 2.28
CA GLY A 93 -5.64 7.51 2.80
C GLY A 93 -4.22 7.77 3.32
N SER A 94 -3.20 7.00 2.93
CA SER A 94 -1.78 7.33 3.13
C SER A 94 -1.23 8.10 1.93
N SER A 95 -0.38 9.11 2.19
CA SER A 95 0.45 9.71 1.17
C SER A 95 1.62 8.79 0.80
N SER A 96 2.26 9.04 -0.34
CA SER A 96 3.25 8.13 -0.92
C SER A 96 4.66 8.27 -0.35
N PHE A 97 4.82 8.93 0.81
CA PHE A 97 6.13 9.23 1.41
C PHE A 97 6.91 7.97 1.85
N TRP A 98 6.23 6.87 2.21
CA TRP A 98 6.88 5.63 2.60
C TRP A 98 7.66 5.01 1.45
N LEU A 99 7.00 4.79 0.31
CA LEU A 99 7.65 4.32 -0.91
C LEU A 99 8.70 5.32 -1.40
N HIS A 100 8.43 6.61 -1.28
CA HIS A 100 9.34 7.66 -1.71
C HIS A 100 10.67 7.60 -0.95
N MET A 101 10.62 7.55 0.39
CA MET A 101 11.82 7.63 1.25
C MET A 101 12.38 6.26 1.65
N GLY A 102 11.66 5.20 1.44
CA GLY A 102 12.10 3.86 1.80
C GLY A 102 12.59 3.04 0.60
N VAL A 103 11.96 3.23 -0.57
CA VAL A 103 12.11 2.29 -1.70
C VAL A 103 12.56 2.98 -2.99
N LEU A 104 11.78 3.95 -3.50
CA LEU A 104 11.87 4.36 -4.90
C LEU A 104 12.62 5.66 -5.15
N GLY A 105 12.54 6.62 -4.24
CA GLY A 105 13.13 7.94 -4.43
C GLY A 105 14.66 7.94 -4.53
N PRO A 106 15.29 9.05 -4.97
CA PRO A 106 16.74 9.13 -5.10
C PRO A 106 17.47 9.18 -3.75
N LYS A 107 16.77 9.51 -2.69
CA LYS A 107 17.23 9.48 -1.30
C LYS A 107 16.37 8.55 -0.48
N ARG A 108 16.97 7.95 0.56
CA ARG A 108 16.24 7.14 1.54
C ARG A 108 16.60 7.53 2.96
N ILE A 109 15.68 7.28 3.86
CA ILE A 109 15.89 7.45 5.29
C ILE A 109 16.69 6.28 5.85
N VAL A 110 17.57 6.53 6.81
CA VAL A 110 18.30 5.51 7.56
C VAL A 110 17.54 5.25 8.84
N VAL A 111 17.09 4.00 9.02
CA VAL A 111 16.41 3.52 10.22
C VAL A 111 17.06 2.22 10.69
N ASN A 112 16.84 1.86 11.93
CA ASN A 112 17.25 0.56 12.47
C ASN A 112 16.20 -0.50 12.13
N ASP A 113 16.63 -1.77 12.02
CA ASP A 113 15.78 -2.91 11.69
C ASP A 113 16.28 -4.16 12.42
N PRO A 114 15.48 -4.84 13.21
CA PRO A 114 14.08 -4.58 13.58
C PRO A 114 13.92 -3.90 14.95
N ILE A 115 14.71 -2.89 15.24
CA ILE A 115 14.70 -2.18 16.53
C ILE A 115 14.32 -0.70 16.37
N THR A 116 13.94 -0.08 17.47
CA THR A 116 13.58 1.35 17.50
C THR A 116 14.71 2.24 16.98
N THR A 117 14.38 3.13 16.06
CA THR A 117 15.28 4.19 15.60
C THR A 117 15.31 5.30 16.65
N PRO A 118 16.49 5.70 17.16
CA PRO A 118 16.60 6.83 18.09
C PRO A 118 15.97 8.11 17.55
N GLY A 119 15.63 9.05 18.44
CA GLY A 119 15.15 10.38 18.05
C GLY A 119 16.13 11.18 17.17
N ALA A 120 15.62 12.26 16.55
CA ALA A 120 16.43 13.12 15.66
C ALA A 120 17.80 13.51 16.27
N PRO A 121 18.83 13.78 15.42
CA PRO A 121 18.75 14.03 13.98
C PRO A 121 18.71 12.75 13.13
N TYR A 122 17.74 12.67 12.20
CA TYR A 122 17.65 11.56 11.26
C TYR A 122 18.52 11.77 10.04
N LYS A 123 19.00 10.67 9.48
CA LYS A 123 19.95 10.69 8.35
C LYS A 123 19.28 10.28 7.06
N LEU A 124 19.43 11.13 6.03
CA LEU A 124 19.17 10.77 4.65
C LEU A 124 20.45 10.25 3.98
N THR A 125 20.31 9.25 3.15
CA THR A 125 21.41 8.71 2.35
C THR A 125 21.00 8.57 0.88
N ASN A 126 21.98 8.37 0.02
CA ASN A 126 21.72 8.01 -1.37
C ASN A 126 21.00 6.67 -1.46
N ASN A 127 20.02 6.55 -2.34
CA ASN A 127 19.31 5.31 -2.58
C ASN A 127 19.93 4.54 -3.75
N ASN A 128 20.86 3.64 -3.46
CA ASN A 128 21.52 2.81 -4.49
C ASN A 128 20.54 1.81 -5.18
N PHE A 129 19.34 1.68 -4.67
CA PHE A 129 18.33 0.70 -5.08
C PHE A 129 17.16 1.33 -5.80
N SER A 130 17.21 2.64 -6.01
CA SER A 130 16.21 3.35 -6.79
C SER A 130 16.13 2.82 -8.22
N ILE A 131 14.93 2.80 -8.78
CA ILE A 131 14.65 2.41 -10.18
C ILE A 131 15.00 3.51 -11.20
N LEU A 132 15.54 4.62 -10.74
CA LEU A 132 15.75 5.84 -11.56
C LEU A 132 16.85 5.71 -12.61
N ASP A 133 17.62 4.63 -12.62
CA ASP A 133 18.53 4.30 -13.73
C ASP A 133 17.77 3.73 -14.95
N VAL A 134 16.67 3.02 -14.75
CA VAL A 134 15.92 2.30 -15.79
C VAL A 134 14.56 2.92 -16.12
N ALA A 135 13.91 3.62 -15.20
CA ALA A 135 12.59 4.21 -15.37
C ALA A 135 12.53 5.65 -14.85
N ASP A 136 11.56 6.41 -15.36
CA ASP A 136 11.10 7.64 -14.72
C ASP A 136 10.03 7.28 -13.68
N LEU A 137 9.91 8.08 -12.62
CA LEU A 137 9.06 7.77 -11.46
C LEU A 137 8.10 8.90 -11.16
N VAL A 138 6.82 8.59 -11.03
CA VAL A 138 5.77 9.51 -10.56
C VAL A 138 5.22 8.98 -9.25
N MET A 139 5.57 9.63 -8.13
CA MET A 139 4.95 9.38 -6.84
C MET A 139 3.65 10.19 -6.78
N ILE A 140 2.52 9.53 -6.49
CA ILE A 140 1.20 10.17 -6.47
C ILE A 140 0.64 10.12 -5.07
N ASP A 141 0.14 11.25 -4.59
CA ASP A 141 -0.62 11.34 -3.34
C ASP A 141 -2.13 11.30 -3.67
N PRO A 142 -2.88 10.29 -3.23
CA PRO A 142 -4.35 10.26 -3.40
C PRO A 142 -5.04 11.46 -2.76
N VAL A 143 -6.22 11.85 -3.25
CA VAL A 143 -6.93 13.03 -2.74
C VAL A 143 -7.25 12.92 -1.25
N GLY A 144 -6.87 13.95 -0.50
CA GLY A 144 -6.91 13.99 0.96
C GLY A 144 -5.55 13.79 1.61
N THR A 145 -4.54 13.37 0.86
CA THR A 145 -3.16 13.16 1.32
C THR A 145 -2.18 14.09 0.63
N GLY A 146 -0.97 14.19 1.11
CA GLY A 146 0.05 15.05 0.54
C GLY A 146 -0.44 16.48 0.34
N LEU A 147 -0.28 16.98 -0.87
CA LEU A 147 -0.82 18.27 -1.31
C LEU A 147 -2.20 18.12 -2.00
N SER A 148 -2.78 16.93 -2.03
CA SER A 148 -3.98 16.63 -2.82
C SER A 148 -5.24 17.12 -2.14
N ILE A 149 -5.96 17.98 -2.82
CA ILE A 149 -7.23 18.57 -2.36
C ILE A 149 -8.28 18.57 -3.47
N PRO A 150 -9.57 18.43 -3.14
CA PRO A 150 -10.65 18.68 -4.09
C PRO A 150 -10.73 20.17 -4.41
N ILE A 151 -11.14 20.51 -5.62
CA ILE A 151 -11.38 21.90 -6.07
C ILE A 151 -12.70 22.01 -6.82
N GLY A 152 -13.12 23.23 -7.09
CA GLY A 152 -14.37 23.49 -7.77
C GLY A 152 -15.59 23.08 -6.96
N LYS A 153 -16.44 22.25 -7.54
CA LYS A 153 -17.65 21.73 -6.88
C LYS A 153 -17.40 20.46 -6.07
N SER A 154 -16.22 19.83 -6.25
CA SER A 154 -15.89 18.55 -5.64
C SER A 154 -15.58 18.70 -4.14
N LYS A 155 -15.81 17.61 -3.40
CA LYS A 155 -15.57 17.49 -1.97
C LYS A 155 -14.73 16.23 -1.71
N PHE A 156 -14.08 16.13 -0.56
CA PHE A 156 -13.27 14.95 -0.19
C PHE A 156 -14.02 13.64 -0.34
N LYS A 157 -15.30 13.58 0.05
CA LYS A 157 -16.12 12.36 -0.07
C LYS A 157 -16.28 11.85 -1.51
N ASP A 158 -16.08 12.70 -2.52
CA ASP A 158 -16.17 12.32 -3.93
C ASP A 158 -14.91 11.56 -4.41
N PHE A 159 -13.92 11.38 -3.50
CA PHE A 159 -12.65 10.70 -3.73
C PHE A 159 -12.35 9.61 -2.70
N TRP A 160 -13.08 9.58 -1.56
CA TRP A 160 -12.83 8.66 -0.46
C TRP A 160 -13.71 7.40 -0.58
N GLY A 161 -13.32 6.54 -1.46
CA GLY A 161 -13.94 5.24 -1.69
C GLY A 161 -13.19 4.46 -2.73
N VAL A 162 -13.49 3.18 -2.87
CA VAL A 162 -12.76 2.27 -3.77
C VAL A 162 -12.86 2.77 -5.21
N ASP A 163 -14.07 2.93 -5.73
CA ASP A 163 -14.28 3.32 -7.12
C ASP A 163 -13.95 4.78 -7.37
N GLN A 164 -14.19 5.66 -6.40
CA GLN A 164 -13.85 7.07 -6.44
C GLN A 164 -12.33 7.28 -6.53
N ASP A 165 -11.56 6.52 -5.76
CA ASP A 165 -10.10 6.55 -5.74
C ASP A 165 -9.52 6.02 -7.05
N ILE A 166 -9.97 4.84 -7.51
CA ILE A 166 -9.60 4.26 -8.80
C ILE A 166 -9.90 5.23 -9.95
N ARG A 167 -11.09 5.85 -9.96
CA ARG A 167 -11.47 6.84 -10.96
C ARG A 167 -10.54 8.04 -10.95
N SER A 168 -10.27 8.64 -9.78
CA SER A 168 -9.46 9.84 -9.68
C SER A 168 -8.01 9.62 -10.12
N LEU A 169 -7.41 8.47 -9.75
CA LEU A 169 -6.07 8.12 -10.18
C LEU A 169 -6.01 7.75 -11.67
N SER A 170 -7.04 7.10 -12.22
CA SER A 170 -7.09 6.83 -13.67
C SER A 170 -7.12 8.12 -14.49
N LEU A 171 -7.88 9.12 -14.05
CA LEU A 171 -7.90 10.45 -14.66
C LEU A 171 -6.55 11.15 -14.55
N PHE A 172 -5.92 11.12 -13.36
CA PHE A 172 -4.58 11.68 -13.17
C PHE A 172 -3.57 11.04 -14.12
N ILE A 173 -3.49 9.71 -14.13
CA ILE A 173 -2.51 8.97 -14.98
C ILE A 173 -2.72 9.30 -16.45
N THR A 174 -3.96 9.28 -16.92
CA THR A 174 -4.30 9.58 -18.31
C THR A 174 -3.88 10.99 -18.70
N GLN A 175 -4.27 12.00 -17.92
CA GLN A 175 -3.96 13.40 -18.21
C GLN A 175 -2.48 13.70 -18.06
N PHE A 176 -1.80 13.09 -17.07
CA PHE A 176 -0.36 13.21 -16.89
C PHE A 176 0.43 12.64 -18.10
N LEU A 177 0.03 11.46 -18.60
CA LEU A 177 0.64 10.86 -19.79
C LEU A 177 0.48 11.75 -21.03
N ILE A 178 -0.67 12.39 -21.21
CA ILE A 178 -0.95 13.32 -22.32
C ILE A 178 -0.07 14.57 -22.17
N GLU A 179 -0.09 15.25 -21.01
CA GLU A 179 0.64 16.50 -20.77
C GLU A 179 2.14 16.34 -20.97
N HIS A 180 2.69 15.18 -20.52
CA HIS A 180 4.12 14.91 -20.61
C HIS A 180 4.53 14.18 -21.90
N ASN A 181 3.60 13.95 -22.84
CA ASN A 181 3.85 13.20 -24.11
C ASN A 181 4.39 11.78 -23.87
N ARG A 182 3.82 11.06 -22.89
CA ARG A 182 4.27 9.73 -22.47
C ARG A 182 3.26 8.61 -22.79
N MET A 183 2.22 8.88 -23.59
CA MET A 183 1.22 7.87 -23.96
C MET A 183 1.83 6.62 -24.61
N ASN A 184 2.91 6.78 -25.39
CA ASN A 184 3.61 5.67 -26.05
C ASN A 184 4.86 5.19 -25.27
N SER A 185 5.02 5.53 -24.00
CA SER A 185 6.05 4.96 -23.13
C SER A 185 5.59 3.61 -22.57
N PRO A 186 6.52 2.67 -22.29
CA PRO A 186 6.20 1.54 -21.41
C PRO A 186 5.72 2.05 -20.06
N LYS A 187 4.58 1.56 -19.56
CA LYS A 187 3.88 2.07 -18.37
C LYS A 187 3.76 0.98 -17.32
N TYR A 188 4.05 1.36 -16.07
CA TYR A 188 3.99 0.47 -14.93
C TYR A 188 3.24 1.12 -13.77
N LEU A 189 2.52 0.30 -12.99
CA LEU A 189 1.96 0.67 -11.70
C LEU A 189 2.78 0.01 -10.60
N LEU A 190 2.98 0.73 -9.49
CA LEU A 190 3.55 0.17 -8.27
C LEU A 190 2.72 0.63 -7.08
N GLY A 191 2.09 -0.31 -6.39
CA GLY A 191 1.29 -0.04 -5.20
C GLY A 191 1.78 -0.83 -4.00
N GLU A 192 1.62 -0.26 -2.81
CA GLU A 192 1.87 -0.92 -1.54
C GLU A 192 0.59 -0.97 -0.72
N SER A 193 0.36 -2.13 0.00
CA SER A 193 -0.79 -2.32 0.89
C SER A 193 -2.12 -2.09 0.13
N TYR A 194 -3.05 -1.26 0.62
CA TYR A 194 -4.25 -0.86 -0.13
C TYR A 194 -3.94 -0.33 -1.54
N GLY A 195 -2.71 0.17 -1.79
CA GLY A 195 -2.28 0.53 -3.14
C GLY A 195 -2.27 -0.64 -4.13
N THR A 196 -2.16 -1.88 -3.67
CA THR A 196 -2.26 -3.08 -4.50
C THR A 196 -3.72 -3.40 -4.84
N PHE A 197 -4.61 -3.20 -3.88
CA PHE A 197 -6.05 -3.25 -4.07
C PHE A 197 -6.50 -2.22 -5.13
N ARG A 198 -5.98 -0.99 -5.05
CA ARG A 198 -6.13 0.07 -6.05
C ARG A 198 -5.56 -0.33 -7.41
N ASN A 199 -4.36 -0.94 -7.45
CA ASN A 199 -3.72 -1.38 -8.69
C ASN A 199 -4.59 -2.37 -9.46
N ALA A 200 -5.20 -3.33 -8.79
CA ALA A 200 -6.07 -4.31 -9.41
C ALA A 200 -7.25 -3.63 -10.14
N GLY A 201 -7.92 -2.67 -9.49
CA GLY A 201 -8.97 -1.88 -10.15
C GLY A 201 -8.44 -0.95 -11.24
N LEU A 202 -7.26 -0.31 -11.02
CA LEU A 202 -6.66 0.61 -12.00
C LEU A 202 -6.25 -0.09 -13.30
N MET A 203 -5.65 -1.29 -13.22
CA MET A 203 -5.24 -2.01 -14.43
C MET A 203 -6.45 -2.32 -15.32
N ASN A 204 -7.59 -2.69 -14.75
CA ASN A 204 -8.83 -2.92 -15.48
C ASN A 204 -9.43 -1.62 -16.01
N LYS A 205 -9.52 -0.58 -15.19
CA LYS A 205 -10.05 0.74 -15.55
C LYS A 205 -9.27 1.38 -16.69
N LEU A 206 -7.94 1.43 -16.60
CA LEU A 206 -7.06 2.02 -17.61
C LEU A 206 -7.10 1.22 -18.93
N LEU A 207 -7.10 -0.10 -18.85
CA LEU A 207 -7.25 -0.96 -20.03
C LEU A 207 -8.59 -0.72 -20.73
N GLY A 208 -9.68 -0.52 -19.95
CA GLY A 208 -10.99 -0.12 -20.46
C GLY A 208 -11.00 1.24 -21.19
N GLN A 209 -10.06 2.13 -20.84
CA GLN A 209 -9.83 3.42 -21.49
C GLN A 209 -8.82 3.34 -22.66
N GLY A 210 -8.35 2.14 -23.04
CA GLY A 210 -7.36 1.93 -24.08
C GLY A 210 -5.91 2.20 -23.64
N ILE A 211 -5.64 2.28 -22.33
CA ILE A 211 -4.31 2.49 -21.77
C ILE A 211 -3.81 1.19 -21.16
N ALA A 212 -3.06 0.41 -21.94
CA ALA A 212 -2.45 -0.83 -21.46
C ALA A 212 -1.23 -0.54 -20.56
N MET A 213 -1.08 -1.31 -19.47
CA MET A 213 0.11 -1.35 -18.64
C MET A 213 1.05 -2.47 -19.12
N ASN A 214 2.35 -2.20 -19.15
CA ASN A 214 3.35 -3.23 -19.43
C ASN A 214 3.54 -4.14 -18.22
N GLY A 215 3.39 -3.59 -17.01
CA GLY A 215 3.46 -4.38 -15.80
C GLY A 215 2.90 -3.67 -14.57
N VAL A 216 2.59 -4.46 -13.55
CA VAL A 216 2.08 -4.01 -12.25
C VAL A 216 2.88 -4.67 -11.14
N ILE A 217 3.40 -3.87 -10.22
CA ILE A 217 4.15 -4.33 -9.06
C ILE A 217 3.30 -4.09 -7.81
N MET A 218 3.09 -5.15 -7.06
CA MET A 218 2.22 -5.16 -5.88
C MET A 218 3.03 -5.57 -4.66
N VAL A 219 3.14 -4.67 -3.69
CA VAL A 219 3.98 -4.82 -2.50
C VAL A 219 3.08 -4.91 -1.27
N SER A 220 3.30 -5.91 -0.41
CA SER A 220 2.42 -6.21 0.73
C SER A 220 0.97 -6.24 0.24
N ALA A 221 0.71 -7.16 -0.68
CA ALA A 221 -0.50 -7.17 -1.48
C ALA A 221 -1.75 -7.61 -0.71
N VAL A 222 -2.89 -7.11 -1.13
CA VAL A 222 -4.23 -7.55 -0.74
C VAL A 222 -5.19 -7.34 -1.90
N PHE A 223 -6.05 -8.31 -2.17
CA PHE A 223 -7.08 -8.24 -3.22
C PHE A 223 -8.47 -8.57 -2.70
N ASP A 224 -8.55 -9.48 -1.73
CA ASP A 224 -9.79 -9.97 -1.13
C ASP A 224 -9.80 -9.61 0.36
N LEU A 225 -10.69 -8.71 0.76
CA LEU A 225 -10.78 -8.28 2.16
C LEU A 225 -11.28 -9.38 3.10
N ARG A 226 -11.85 -10.49 2.59
CA ARG A 226 -12.19 -11.65 3.44
C ARG A 226 -10.96 -12.27 4.10
N THR A 227 -9.78 -12.06 3.54
CA THR A 227 -8.54 -12.56 4.12
C THR A 227 -8.01 -11.72 5.28
N LEU A 228 -8.57 -10.53 5.52
CA LEU A 228 -8.08 -9.55 6.50
C LEU A 228 -9.09 -9.13 7.57
N ILE A 229 -10.37 -9.17 7.25
CA ILE A 229 -11.44 -8.79 8.19
C ILE A 229 -12.02 -10.03 8.85
N PHE A 230 -12.42 -9.94 10.11
CA PHE A 230 -12.88 -11.05 10.92
C PHE A 230 -14.39 -10.92 11.24
N PRO A 231 -15.28 -11.04 10.23
CA PRO A 231 -16.70 -10.98 10.50
C PRO A 231 -17.19 -12.30 11.15
N PRO A 232 -18.20 -12.26 11.99
CA PRO A 232 -18.78 -13.46 12.56
C PRO A 232 -19.22 -14.46 11.46
N GLY A 233 -18.80 -15.72 11.60
CA GLY A 233 -19.17 -16.80 10.71
C GLY A 233 -18.33 -16.95 9.44
N ASP A 234 -17.26 -16.16 9.29
CA ASP A 234 -16.28 -16.35 8.21
C ASP A 234 -14.95 -16.83 8.79
N ASP A 235 -14.48 -17.99 8.35
CA ASP A 235 -13.25 -18.61 8.83
C ASP A 235 -12.03 -18.22 8.00
N MET A 236 -12.22 -17.59 6.83
CA MET A 236 -11.14 -17.26 5.91
C MET A 236 -10.02 -16.41 6.54
N PRO A 237 -10.29 -15.35 7.32
CA PRO A 237 -9.21 -14.54 7.88
C PRO A 237 -8.37 -15.30 8.92
N TYR A 238 -8.95 -16.20 9.69
CA TYR A 238 -8.22 -17.05 10.64
C TYR A 238 -7.27 -18.01 9.91
N ILE A 239 -7.76 -18.63 8.84
CA ILE A 239 -6.97 -19.51 7.96
C ILE A 239 -5.81 -18.73 7.32
N ALA A 240 -6.09 -17.53 6.80
CA ALA A 240 -5.12 -16.71 6.10
C ALA A 240 -3.98 -16.19 7.01
N HIS A 241 -4.28 -15.88 8.27
CA HIS A 241 -3.32 -15.33 9.22
C HIS A 241 -2.44 -16.39 9.89
N PHE A 242 -2.93 -17.60 10.06
CA PHE A 242 -2.24 -18.64 10.84
C PHE A 242 -0.78 -18.91 10.38
N PRO A 243 -0.47 -19.06 9.07
CA PRO A 243 0.93 -19.24 8.66
C PRO A 243 1.85 -18.06 9.01
N THR A 244 1.32 -16.83 9.05
CA THR A 244 2.08 -15.65 9.48
C THR A 244 2.33 -15.67 11.00
N TYR A 245 1.39 -16.16 11.80
CA TYR A 245 1.62 -16.36 13.24
C TYR A 245 2.72 -17.39 13.48
N ALA A 246 2.69 -18.49 12.74
CA ALA A 246 3.74 -19.51 12.82
C ALA A 246 5.11 -18.95 12.40
N ALA A 247 5.19 -18.18 11.32
CA ALA A 247 6.43 -17.50 10.92
C ALA A 247 6.95 -16.56 12.03
N THR A 248 6.06 -15.81 12.68
CA THR A 248 6.38 -14.93 13.80
C THR A 248 6.99 -15.72 14.97
N ALA A 249 6.35 -16.82 15.36
CA ALA A 249 6.86 -17.71 16.41
C ALA A 249 8.22 -18.32 16.05
N TRP A 250 8.39 -18.71 14.78
CA TRP A 250 9.67 -19.19 14.28
C TRP A 250 10.77 -18.12 14.42
N TYR A 251 10.49 -16.88 14.02
CA TYR A 251 11.47 -15.79 14.13
C TYR A 251 11.90 -15.53 15.58
N HIS A 252 10.95 -15.47 16.50
CA HIS A 252 11.20 -15.18 17.92
C HIS A 252 11.66 -16.39 18.74
N ASN A 253 11.98 -17.53 18.10
CA ASN A 253 12.44 -18.76 18.76
C ASN A 253 11.45 -19.33 19.78
N LYS A 254 10.15 -19.22 19.50
CA LYS A 254 9.08 -19.77 20.33
C LYS A 254 8.61 -21.16 19.87
N ILE A 255 9.27 -21.74 18.88
CA ILE A 255 8.96 -23.09 18.36
C ILE A 255 9.90 -24.09 19.03
N GLU A 256 9.34 -25.14 19.66
CA GLU A 256 10.10 -26.28 20.14
C GLU A 256 10.68 -27.07 18.96
N ASN A 257 11.91 -27.47 19.05
CA ASN A 257 12.63 -28.14 17.95
C ASN A 257 12.60 -27.38 16.62
N LYS A 258 12.78 -26.04 16.70
CA LYS A 258 12.71 -25.11 15.59
C LYS A 258 13.53 -25.58 14.37
N PRO A 259 12.89 -25.76 13.18
CA PRO A 259 13.61 -26.03 11.93
C PRO A 259 14.54 -24.88 11.56
N GLU A 260 15.68 -25.17 10.90
CA GLU A 260 16.62 -24.14 10.45
C GLU A 260 16.04 -23.30 9.30
N ASP A 261 15.30 -23.93 8.39
CA ASP A 261 14.70 -23.29 7.22
C ASP A 261 13.25 -22.91 7.50
N VAL A 262 12.97 -21.61 7.47
CA VAL A 262 11.61 -21.07 7.65
C VAL A 262 10.67 -21.49 6.53
N TYR A 263 11.14 -21.69 5.32
CA TYR A 263 10.28 -22.09 4.20
C TYR A 263 9.83 -23.53 4.32
N ALA A 264 10.76 -24.44 4.65
CA ALA A 264 10.40 -25.83 4.94
C ALA A 264 9.42 -25.93 6.12
N PHE A 265 9.59 -25.10 7.16
CA PHE A 265 8.64 -24.98 8.26
C PHE A 265 7.27 -24.50 7.79
N LEU A 266 7.22 -23.46 6.93
CA LEU A 266 5.96 -22.94 6.41
C LEU A 266 5.25 -23.90 5.46
N ASP A 267 5.96 -24.79 4.77
CA ASP A 267 5.35 -25.85 3.97
C ASP A 267 4.64 -26.89 4.85
N ASP A 268 5.23 -27.22 6.02
CA ASP A 268 4.56 -28.05 7.03
C ASP A 268 3.32 -27.34 7.62
N VAL A 269 3.44 -26.05 7.94
CA VAL A 269 2.33 -25.23 8.41
C VAL A 269 1.19 -25.19 7.39
N ARG A 270 1.46 -25.02 6.09
CA ARG A 270 0.45 -25.06 5.02
C ARG A 270 -0.23 -26.44 4.98
N THR A 271 0.55 -27.51 5.06
CA THR A 271 0.04 -28.88 5.07
C THR A 271 -0.93 -29.12 6.24
N PHE A 272 -0.56 -28.69 7.45
CA PHE A 272 -1.45 -28.75 8.61
C PHE A 272 -2.70 -27.87 8.41
N THR A 273 -2.53 -26.65 7.90
CA THR A 273 -3.63 -25.72 7.66
C THR A 273 -4.69 -26.35 6.74
N GLU A 274 -4.27 -26.91 5.62
CA GLU A 274 -5.15 -27.46 4.59
C GLU A 274 -5.84 -28.77 5.02
N ASN A 275 -5.10 -29.63 5.70
CA ASN A 275 -5.57 -31.00 5.98
C ASN A 275 -6.22 -31.16 7.36
N GLU A 276 -5.95 -30.26 8.32
CA GLU A 276 -6.44 -30.41 9.68
C GLU A 276 -7.18 -29.16 10.19
N TYR A 277 -6.58 -27.96 10.08
CA TYR A 277 -7.17 -26.76 10.66
C TYR A 277 -8.44 -26.30 9.90
N VAL A 278 -8.39 -26.22 8.57
CA VAL A 278 -9.58 -25.89 7.75
C VAL A 278 -10.72 -26.87 7.98
N PRO A 279 -10.54 -28.20 7.93
CA PRO A 279 -11.59 -29.15 8.25
C PRO A 279 -12.15 -29.02 9.69
N ALA A 280 -11.30 -28.67 10.66
CA ALA A 280 -11.75 -28.45 12.04
C ALA A 280 -12.64 -27.22 12.15
N LEU A 281 -12.23 -26.08 11.55
CA LEU A 281 -13.04 -24.87 11.52
C LEU A 281 -14.39 -25.09 10.81
N TYR A 282 -14.38 -25.83 9.69
CA TYR A 282 -15.60 -26.12 8.94
C TYR A 282 -16.63 -26.94 9.71
N LYS A 283 -16.20 -27.82 10.64
CA LYS A 283 -17.10 -28.60 11.49
C LYS A 283 -17.82 -27.71 12.53
N GLY A 284 -17.21 -26.59 12.94
CA GLY A 284 -17.76 -25.71 13.99
C GLY A 284 -18.16 -26.51 15.25
N ASP A 285 -19.35 -26.33 15.75
CA ASP A 285 -19.88 -27.02 16.94
C ASP A 285 -20.01 -28.55 16.80
N GLN A 286 -19.83 -29.09 15.60
CA GLN A 286 -19.81 -30.55 15.38
C GLN A 286 -18.43 -31.16 15.64
N LEU A 287 -17.39 -30.34 15.84
CA LEU A 287 -16.06 -30.83 16.23
C LEU A 287 -16.12 -31.34 17.67
N SER A 288 -15.68 -32.57 17.92
CA SER A 288 -15.65 -33.11 19.28
C SER A 288 -14.66 -32.32 20.17
N GLU A 289 -14.94 -32.21 21.47
CA GLU A 289 -14.03 -31.56 22.42
C GLU A 289 -12.62 -32.20 22.44
N ALA A 290 -12.55 -33.52 22.23
CA ALA A 290 -11.30 -34.21 22.12
C ALA A 290 -10.50 -33.79 20.86
N ASP A 291 -11.16 -33.76 19.70
CA ASP A 291 -10.52 -33.33 18.45
C ASP A 291 -10.15 -31.83 18.53
N LYS A 292 -11.03 -30.99 19.09
CA LYS A 292 -10.78 -29.56 19.31
C LYS A 292 -9.52 -29.33 20.13
N LYS A 293 -9.34 -30.11 21.21
CA LYS A 293 -8.13 -30.05 22.04
C LYS A 293 -6.88 -30.43 21.28
N VAL A 294 -6.94 -31.48 20.46
CA VAL A 294 -5.80 -31.90 19.60
C VAL A 294 -5.42 -30.79 18.62
N ILE A 295 -6.39 -30.14 17.98
CA ILE A 295 -6.12 -29.04 17.07
C ILE A 295 -5.56 -27.83 17.80
N ALA A 296 -6.10 -27.48 18.98
CA ALA A 296 -5.59 -26.37 19.81
C ALA A 296 -4.11 -26.58 20.23
N GLU A 297 -3.74 -27.81 20.63
CA GLU A 297 -2.38 -28.17 20.98
C GLU A 297 -1.43 -28.00 19.77
N LYS A 298 -1.84 -28.40 18.57
CA LYS A 298 -1.06 -28.21 17.34
C LYS A 298 -0.92 -26.73 16.99
N LEU A 299 -2.01 -25.95 17.04
CA LEU A 299 -1.99 -24.51 16.80
C LEU A 299 -1.04 -23.80 17.77
N ALA A 300 -1.08 -24.15 19.05
CA ALA A 300 -0.19 -23.62 20.09
C ALA A 300 1.29 -23.93 19.76
N ASN A 301 1.60 -25.16 19.37
CA ASN A 301 2.95 -25.58 19.00
C ASN A 301 3.50 -24.81 17.79
N TYR A 302 2.67 -24.54 16.78
CA TYR A 302 3.09 -23.76 15.61
C TYR A 302 3.23 -22.26 15.89
N THR A 303 2.46 -21.72 16.84
CA THR A 303 2.36 -20.27 17.06
C THR A 303 3.07 -19.78 18.33
N GLY A 304 3.64 -20.70 19.13
CA GLY A 304 4.36 -20.34 20.36
C GLY A 304 3.45 -19.73 21.44
N THR A 305 2.16 -20.10 21.43
CA THR A 305 1.16 -19.69 22.42
C THR A 305 0.63 -20.89 23.18
N GLU A 306 -0.29 -20.67 24.15
CA GLU A 306 -0.86 -21.74 24.97
C GLU A 306 -2.09 -22.37 24.31
N ALA A 307 -2.25 -23.71 24.43
CA ALA A 307 -3.40 -24.43 23.89
C ALA A 307 -4.74 -23.94 24.48
N ASP A 308 -4.77 -23.60 25.76
CA ASP A 308 -5.93 -23.04 26.44
C ASP A 308 -6.38 -21.69 25.84
N TYR A 309 -5.45 -20.92 25.28
CA TYR A 309 -5.77 -19.69 24.58
C TYR A 309 -6.58 -19.97 23.31
N TRP A 310 -6.15 -20.95 22.50
CA TRP A 310 -6.86 -21.39 21.30
C TRP A 310 -8.22 -22.03 21.63
N LEU A 311 -8.31 -22.79 22.73
CA LEU A 311 -9.59 -23.34 23.17
C LEU A 311 -10.59 -22.25 23.58
N LYS A 312 -10.16 -21.23 24.32
CA LYS A 312 -10.99 -20.06 24.70
C LYS A 312 -11.47 -19.26 23.49
N ALA A 313 -10.65 -19.18 22.45
CA ALA A 313 -10.96 -18.48 21.22
C ALA A 313 -11.76 -19.35 20.21
N ASP A 314 -12.17 -20.55 20.59
CA ASP A 314 -12.82 -21.50 19.69
C ASP A 314 -12.02 -21.76 18.42
N LEU A 315 -10.72 -21.91 18.55
CA LEU A 315 -9.70 -22.04 17.48
C LEU A 315 -9.58 -20.80 16.55
N ARG A 316 -10.20 -19.65 16.91
CA ARG A 316 -10.34 -18.44 16.07
C ARG A 316 -9.70 -17.23 16.72
N VAL A 317 -8.37 -17.14 16.62
CA VAL A 317 -7.60 -16.01 17.15
C VAL A 317 -7.42 -14.96 16.07
N THR A 318 -7.86 -13.74 16.33
CA THR A 318 -7.70 -12.61 15.40
C THR A 318 -6.26 -12.07 15.40
N ALA A 319 -5.94 -11.26 14.39
CA ALA A 319 -4.62 -10.62 14.30
C ALA A 319 -4.32 -9.73 15.52
N SER A 320 -5.30 -8.94 15.98
CA SER A 320 -5.15 -8.05 17.14
C SER A 320 -4.88 -8.82 18.43
N GLU A 321 -5.60 -9.93 18.60
CA GLU A 321 -5.44 -10.82 19.76
C GLU A 321 -4.07 -11.50 19.75
N TYR A 322 -3.66 -12.05 18.60
CA TYR A 322 -2.37 -12.74 18.47
C TYR A 322 -1.19 -11.82 18.80
N PHE A 323 -1.11 -10.62 18.20
CA PHE A 323 0.05 -9.76 18.44
C PHE A 323 0.09 -9.19 19.85
N ALA A 324 -1.03 -9.12 20.56
CA ALA A 324 -1.09 -8.74 21.98
C ALA A 324 -0.73 -9.89 22.93
N GLU A 325 -1.08 -11.13 22.56
CA GLU A 325 -0.87 -12.34 23.38
C GLU A 325 0.52 -12.92 23.27
N PHE A 326 1.07 -12.96 22.07
CA PHE A 326 2.26 -13.75 21.71
C PHE A 326 3.47 -13.55 22.63
N LEU A 327 3.77 -12.31 23.06
CA LEU A 327 4.87 -11.99 24.00
C LEU A 327 4.36 -11.35 25.30
N ARG A 328 3.14 -11.67 25.72
CA ARG A 328 2.48 -11.09 26.90
C ARG A 328 3.28 -11.32 28.18
N GLU A 329 3.79 -12.53 28.38
CA GLU A 329 4.56 -12.89 29.57
C GLU A 329 5.88 -12.11 29.67
N GLU A 330 6.45 -11.68 28.54
CA GLU A 330 7.64 -10.80 28.49
C GLU A 330 7.28 -9.31 28.63
N GLY A 331 6.00 -8.97 28.77
CA GLY A 331 5.54 -7.60 28.80
C GLY A 331 5.65 -6.88 27.45
N GLN A 332 5.61 -7.61 26.34
CA GLN A 332 5.86 -7.11 25.01
C GLN A 332 4.70 -7.41 24.06
N ILE A 333 4.68 -6.67 22.94
CA ILE A 333 3.84 -6.92 21.77
C ILE A 333 4.71 -6.96 20.51
N VAL A 334 4.27 -7.68 19.47
CA VAL A 334 4.93 -7.70 18.16
C VAL A 334 4.33 -6.66 17.21
N GLY A 335 5.07 -6.27 16.17
CA GLY A 335 4.60 -5.35 15.15
C GLY A 335 3.52 -5.95 14.25
N ARG A 336 2.51 -5.15 13.92
CA ARG A 336 1.46 -5.54 12.98
C ARG A 336 1.95 -5.53 11.52
N LEU A 337 2.70 -4.50 11.13
CA LEU A 337 3.25 -4.38 9.77
C LEU A 337 4.52 -5.23 9.57
N ASP A 338 5.21 -5.54 10.65
CA ASP A 338 6.37 -6.44 10.67
C ASP A 338 6.52 -7.02 12.08
N SER A 339 6.13 -8.26 12.23
CA SER A 339 6.11 -8.94 13.53
C SER A 339 7.49 -9.26 14.11
N ARG A 340 8.57 -8.95 13.40
CA ARG A 340 9.95 -9.00 13.93
C ARG A 340 10.23 -7.86 14.90
N PHE A 341 9.55 -6.72 14.75
CA PHE A 341 9.63 -5.62 15.71
C PHE A 341 8.87 -5.97 16.98
N ILE A 342 9.45 -5.57 18.10
CA ILE A 342 8.83 -5.70 19.41
C ILE A 342 8.70 -4.35 20.10
N GLY A 343 7.68 -4.21 20.93
CA GLY A 343 7.43 -3.01 21.73
C GLY A 343 6.89 -3.37 23.12
N ILE A 344 6.88 -2.38 24.01
CA ILE A 344 6.37 -2.56 25.37
C ILE A 344 4.84 -2.63 25.33
N ASN A 345 4.27 -3.67 25.93
CA ASN A 345 2.84 -3.76 26.17
C ASN A 345 2.49 -2.99 27.46
N GLN A 346 1.69 -1.92 27.32
CA GLN A 346 1.31 -1.08 28.48
C GLN A 346 0.22 -1.72 29.34
N ASP A 347 -0.62 -2.55 28.76
CA ASP A 347 -1.71 -3.24 29.45
C ASP A 347 -1.70 -4.73 29.14
N LEU A 348 -1.18 -5.51 30.07
CA LEU A 348 -1.06 -6.96 29.92
C LEU A 348 -2.40 -7.70 29.98
N LEU A 349 -3.50 -7.02 30.32
CA LEU A 349 -4.84 -7.58 30.31
C LEU A 349 -5.62 -7.25 29.04
N ALA A 350 -5.12 -6.31 28.24
CA ALA A 350 -5.78 -5.94 26.98
C ALA A 350 -5.75 -7.10 25.98
N GLN A 351 -6.84 -7.26 25.25
CA GLN A 351 -6.94 -8.22 24.13
C GLN A 351 -6.32 -7.69 22.84
N GLU A 352 -6.07 -6.38 22.76
CA GLU A 352 -5.48 -5.72 21.61
C GLU A 352 -4.25 -4.91 22.05
N GLY A 353 -3.24 -4.85 21.22
CA GLY A 353 -2.05 -4.04 21.49
C GLY A 353 -2.35 -2.55 21.38
N SER A 354 -1.72 -1.75 22.26
CA SER A 354 -1.94 -0.30 22.33
C SER A 354 -1.38 0.48 21.14
N HIS A 355 -0.44 -0.09 20.40
CA HIS A 355 0.23 0.53 19.25
C HIS A 355 0.93 -0.53 18.39
N ASP A 356 1.32 -0.13 17.19
CA ASP A 356 2.16 -0.97 16.32
C ASP A 356 3.64 -0.65 16.55
N PRO A 357 4.44 -1.57 17.13
CA PRO A 357 5.86 -1.36 17.38
C PRO A 357 6.68 -0.98 16.16
N GLN A 358 6.40 -1.56 15.00
CA GLN A 358 7.12 -1.24 13.78
C GLN A 358 6.85 0.22 13.37
N SER A 359 5.58 0.64 13.31
CA SER A 359 5.23 2.02 13.01
C SER A 359 5.84 3.00 14.01
N ALA A 360 5.80 2.67 15.31
CA ALA A 360 6.40 3.51 16.34
C ALA A 360 7.93 3.65 16.18
N ALA A 361 8.59 2.57 15.78
CA ALA A 361 10.04 2.52 15.61
C ALA A 361 10.57 3.40 14.47
N ILE A 362 9.82 3.54 13.37
CA ILE A 362 10.34 4.16 12.14
C ILE A 362 9.60 5.42 11.69
N SER A 363 8.31 5.58 12.03
CA SER A 363 7.49 6.69 11.50
C SER A 363 8.07 8.08 11.76
N PRO A 364 8.62 8.40 12.96
CA PRO A 364 9.19 9.72 13.22
C PRO A 364 10.34 10.06 12.26
N ALA A 365 11.20 9.07 11.97
CA ALA A 365 12.33 9.25 11.05
C ALA A 365 11.87 9.47 9.62
N TYR A 366 10.89 8.67 9.16
CA TYR A 366 10.33 8.80 7.81
C TYR A 366 9.64 10.13 7.60
N ILE A 367 8.78 10.53 8.54
CA ILE A 367 8.02 11.79 8.44
C ILE A 367 8.96 12.99 8.45
N ALA A 368 9.87 13.06 9.42
CA ALA A 368 10.79 14.19 9.54
C ALA A 368 11.76 14.24 8.34
N GLY A 369 12.35 13.12 7.96
CA GLY A 369 13.26 13.06 6.82
C GLY A 369 12.59 13.38 5.50
N PHE A 370 11.35 12.93 5.29
CA PHE A 370 10.57 13.29 4.11
C PHE A 370 10.25 14.78 4.07
N LEU A 371 9.73 15.37 5.14
CA LEU A 371 9.36 16.78 5.16
C LEU A 371 10.59 17.70 4.98
N ASP A 372 11.72 17.34 5.59
CA ASP A 372 12.97 18.06 5.36
C ASP A 372 13.44 17.96 3.90
N TYR A 373 13.36 16.78 3.30
CA TYR A 373 13.67 16.58 1.89
C TYR A 373 12.69 17.33 0.97
N PHE A 374 11.40 17.25 1.24
CA PHE A 374 10.34 17.82 0.42
C PHE A 374 10.39 19.35 0.36
N TYR A 375 10.49 19.99 1.52
CA TYR A 375 10.58 21.45 1.60
C TYR A 375 12.01 21.99 1.43
N GLY A 376 12.99 21.26 1.93
CA GLY A 376 14.40 21.69 1.92
C GLY A 376 15.09 21.44 0.58
N THR A 377 14.89 20.25 -0.01
CA THR A 377 15.60 19.81 -1.23
C THR A 377 14.74 19.99 -2.47
N LEU A 378 13.50 19.51 -2.47
CA LEU A 378 12.58 19.66 -3.60
C LEU A 378 11.99 21.07 -3.71
N LYS A 379 12.20 21.92 -2.70
CA LYS A 379 11.80 23.34 -2.69
C LYS A 379 10.30 23.58 -2.91
N VAL A 380 9.47 22.68 -2.44
CA VAL A 380 8.02 22.89 -2.46
C VAL A 380 7.66 24.06 -1.53
N ASN A 381 6.63 24.81 -1.87
CA ASN A 381 6.20 25.98 -1.11
C ASN A 381 5.85 25.59 0.34
N LYS A 382 6.53 26.22 1.31
CA LYS A 382 6.36 25.94 2.75
C LYS A 382 5.04 26.45 3.33
N GLU A 383 4.32 27.30 2.61
CA GLU A 383 2.98 27.74 3.01
C GLU A 383 1.93 26.65 2.80
N THR A 384 2.24 25.61 2.02
CA THR A 384 1.38 24.45 1.82
C THR A 384 1.70 23.36 2.83
N THR A 385 0.69 22.85 3.51
CA THR A 385 0.85 21.74 4.46
C THR A 385 0.76 20.40 3.75
N TYR A 386 1.81 19.57 3.89
CA TYR A 386 1.79 18.19 3.42
C TYR A 386 1.06 17.29 4.41
N SER A 387 -0.04 16.68 3.99
CA SER A 387 -0.86 15.78 4.82
C SER A 387 -0.35 14.33 4.71
N ILE A 388 0.28 13.84 5.76
CA ILE A 388 0.80 12.45 5.81
C ILE A 388 -0.31 11.42 5.62
N THR A 389 -1.51 11.69 6.16
CA THR A 389 -2.66 10.80 6.07
C THR A 389 -3.98 11.56 6.04
N ALA A 390 -4.92 11.07 5.23
CA ALA A 390 -6.30 11.54 5.23
C ALA A 390 -7.05 11.18 6.52
N GLY A 391 -6.63 10.12 7.21
CA GLY A 391 -7.27 9.65 8.45
C GLY A 391 -7.31 10.68 9.59
N ARG A 392 -6.48 11.73 9.52
CA ARG A 392 -6.51 12.87 10.45
C ARG A 392 -7.45 14.01 10.04
N ARG A 393 -8.05 13.92 8.85
CA ARG A 393 -9.00 14.93 8.37
C ARG A 393 -10.38 14.68 8.97
N GLU A 394 -11.03 15.75 9.38
CA GLU A 394 -12.40 15.69 9.86
C GLU A 394 -13.33 15.07 8.80
N GLY A 395 -14.18 14.16 9.22
CA GLY A 395 -15.14 13.48 8.36
C GLY A 395 -14.54 12.42 7.42
N PHE A 396 -13.26 12.01 7.63
CA PHE A 396 -12.70 10.91 6.86
C PHE A 396 -13.51 9.63 7.09
N LYS A 397 -14.15 9.16 6.04
CA LYS A 397 -14.88 7.90 6.00
C LYS A 397 -14.71 7.30 4.62
N TRP A 398 -14.12 6.11 4.56
CA TRP A 398 -13.90 5.41 3.31
C TRP A 398 -15.15 4.66 2.87
N ASP A 399 -15.54 4.82 1.63
CA ASP A 399 -16.61 4.05 1.01
C ASP A 399 -16.04 2.73 0.46
N TRP A 400 -16.40 1.64 1.09
CA TRP A 400 -15.96 0.30 0.73
C TRP A 400 -16.86 -0.36 -0.32
N THR A 401 -17.71 0.38 -1.01
CA THR A 401 -18.47 -0.16 -2.15
C THR A 401 -17.59 -0.26 -3.40
N HIS A 402 -17.80 -1.30 -4.19
CA HIS A 402 -17.07 -1.52 -5.43
C HIS A 402 -17.98 -2.13 -6.50
N GLU A 403 -17.96 -1.55 -7.70
CA GLU A 403 -18.71 -2.05 -8.86
C GLU A 403 -18.31 -3.50 -9.18
N GLY A 404 -19.28 -4.33 -9.58
CA GLY A 404 -19.05 -5.74 -9.91
C GLY A 404 -19.08 -6.70 -8.71
N ASN A 405 -18.90 -6.23 -7.49
CA ASN A 405 -18.97 -7.06 -6.28
C ASN A 405 -20.38 -7.21 -5.69
N SER A 406 -21.36 -6.52 -6.25
CA SER A 406 -22.73 -6.57 -5.78
C SER A 406 -23.64 -7.22 -6.80
N ARG A 407 -24.27 -8.34 -6.36
CA ARG A 407 -25.38 -8.95 -7.08
C ARG A 407 -26.62 -8.79 -6.23
N TRP A 408 -27.65 -8.27 -6.47
CA TRP A 408 -28.81 -8.03 -5.59
C TRP A 408 -28.71 -6.75 -4.73
N GLY A 409 -27.79 -5.83 -5.05
CA GLY A 409 -27.63 -4.60 -4.29
C GLY A 409 -26.98 -4.78 -2.92
N THR A 410 -26.48 -5.98 -2.61
CA THR A 410 -25.71 -6.27 -1.39
C THR A 410 -24.28 -6.60 -1.74
N GLN A 411 -23.36 -6.06 -0.97
CA GLN A 411 -21.94 -6.34 -1.09
C GLN A 411 -21.50 -7.09 0.16
N ALA A 412 -20.92 -8.28 -0.03
CA ALA A 412 -20.28 -9.03 1.05
C ALA A 412 -18.91 -8.41 1.35
N ALA A 413 -17.82 -9.12 1.14
CA ALA A 413 -16.49 -8.52 1.20
C ALA A 413 -16.04 -8.08 -0.19
N ILE A 414 -15.24 -7.03 -0.27
CA ILE A 414 -14.72 -6.50 -1.52
C ILE A 414 -13.53 -7.33 -1.99
N ASN A 415 -13.52 -7.65 -3.28
CA ASN A 415 -12.45 -8.39 -3.92
C ASN A 415 -12.11 -7.76 -5.28
N THR A 416 -11.03 -6.99 -5.35
CA THR A 416 -10.51 -6.41 -6.60
C THR A 416 -9.65 -7.41 -7.40
N GLY A 417 -9.40 -8.61 -6.89
CA GLY A 417 -8.81 -9.69 -7.67
C GLY A 417 -9.65 -10.03 -8.92
N ILE A 418 -10.95 -9.77 -8.88
CA ILE A 418 -11.85 -9.92 -10.04
C ILE A 418 -11.44 -8.97 -11.16
N ASP A 419 -11.15 -7.71 -10.86
CA ASP A 419 -10.66 -6.71 -11.83
C ASP A 419 -9.32 -7.11 -12.42
N MET A 420 -8.41 -7.61 -11.58
CA MET A 420 -7.12 -8.12 -12.03
C MET A 420 -7.31 -9.31 -12.97
N ALA A 421 -8.19 -10.24 -12.65
CA ALA A 421 -8.48 -11.40 -13.50
C ALA A 421 -9.09 -10.98 -14.85
N GLU A 422 -10.00 -10.01 -14.85
CA GLU A 422 -10.58 -9.44 -16.06
C GLU A 422 -9.53 -8.75 -16.92
N ALA A 423 -8.69 -7.90 -16.33
CA ALA A 423 -7.62 -7.20 -17.03
C ALA A 423 -6.62 -8.16 -17.67
N LEU A 424 -6.17 -9.19 -16.95
CA LEU A 424 -5.24 -10.21 -17.44
C LEU A 424 -5.85 -11.12 -18.50
N SER A 425 -7.16 -11.34 -18.45
CA SER A 425 -7.86 -12.09 -19.50
C SER A 425 -7.96 -11.30 -20.81
N ARG A 426 -8.06 -9.96 -20.72
CA ARG A 426 -8.15 -9.05 -21.87
C ARG A 426 -6.76 -8.69 -22.43
N ASP A 427 -5.75 -8.58 -21.57
CA ASP A 427 -4.35 -8.36 -21.95
C ASP A 427 -3.43 -9.41 -21.30
N PRO A 428 -3.29 -10.59 -21.91
CA PRO A 428 -2.44 -11.64 -21.36
C PRO A 428 -0.93 -11.36 -21.48
N ASN A 429 -0.54 -10.21 -22.06
CA ASN A 429 0.86 -9.76 -22.11
C ASN A 429 1.25 -8.88 -20.92
N MET A 430 0.27 -8.35 -20.18
CA MET A 430 0.51 -7.60 -18.97
C MET A 430 1.19 -8.49 -17.92
N LYS A 431 2.25 -7.98 -17.30
CA LYS A 431 3.00 -8.69 -16.26
C LYS A 431 2.56 -8.22 -14.88
N VAL A 432 2.46 -9.13 -13.94
CA VAL A 432 2.17 -8.79 -12.54
C VAL A 432 3.21 -9.44 -11.64
N LEU A 433 3.83 -8.63 -10.78
CA LEU A 433 4.74 -9.08 -9.74
C LEU A 433 4.13 -8.77 -8.38
N ILE A 434 3.97 -9.79 -7.56
CA ILE A 434 3.35 -9.70 -6.24
C ILE A 434 4.40 -10.07 -5.20
N LEU A 435 4.58 -9.22 -4.19
CA LEU A 435 5.62 -9.30 -3.17
C LEU A 435 4.98 -9.17 -1.79
N ASN A 436 5.06 -10.21 -0.96
CA ASN A 436 4.55 -10.19 0.41
C ASN A 436 5.62 -10.61 1.43
N GLY A 437 5.62 -9.99 2.60
CA GLY A 437 6.44 -10.40 3.73
C GLY A 437 5.78 -11.54 4.52
N ILE A 438 6.54 -12.57 4.90
CA ILE A 438 6.00 -13.68 5.73
C ILE A 438 5.74 -13.26 7.17
N TYR A 439 6.27 -12.11 7.61
CA TYR A 439 6.08 -11.52 8.95
C TYR A 439 5.10 -10.36 8.95
N ASP A 440 4.42 -10.09 7.85
CA ASP A 440 3.43 -9.03 7.70
C ASP A 440 2.04 -9.54 8.15
N ILE A 441 1.61 -9.12 9.36
CA ILE A 441 0.29 -9.48 9.90
C ILE A 441 -0.82 -8.58 9.33
N ALA A 442 -0.46 -7.48 8.65
CA ALA A 442 -1.45 -6.54 8.09
C ALA A 442 -1.95 -6.96 6.70
N THR A 443 -1.09 -7.61 5.90
CA THR A 443 -1.40 -8.12 4.57
C THR A 443 -0.74 -9.50 4.41
N VAL A 444 -1.42 -10.50 4.93
CA VAL A 444 -0.86 -11.84 5.12
C VAL A 444 -0.62 -12.57 3.80
N PHE A 445 0.59 -13.11 3.63
CA PHE A 445 1.04 -13.74 2.39
C PHE A 445 0.16 -14.94 1.97
N TYR A 446 -0.30 -15.75 2.91
CA TYR A 446 -1.12 -16.93 2.63
C TYR A 446 -2.53 -16.55 2.14
N GLY A 447 -3.07 -15.41 2.61
CA GLY A 447 -4.30 -14.85 2.06
C GLY A 447 -4.16 -14.40 0.61
N VAL A 448 -2.97 -13.97 0.21
CA VAL A 448 -2.65 -13.61 -1.18
C VAL A 448 -2.47 -14.86 -2.05
N GLU A 449 -1.77 -15.89 -1.55
CA GLU A 449 -1.69 -17.20 -2.21
C GLU A 449 -3.08 -17.74 -2.53
N HIS A 450 -3.96 -17.77 -1.52
CA HIS A 450 -5.35 -18.16 -1.70
C HIS A 450 -6.07 -17.32 -2.76
N SER A 451 -5.93 -15.99 -2.69
CA SER A 451 -6.58 -15.07 -3.63
C SER A 451 -6.14 -15.32 -5.07
N ILE A 452 -4.82 -15.52 -5.31
CA ILE A 452 -4.26 -15.82 -6.63
C ILE A 452 -4.81 -17.14 -7.17
N ASP A 453 -4.88 -18.16 -6.33
CA ASP A 453 -5.37 -19.48 -6.73
C ASP A 453 -6.86 -19.48 -7.09
N HIS A 454 -7.61 -18.52 -6.55
CA HIS A 454 -9.06 -18.37 -6.78
C HIS A 454 -9.44 -17.29 -7.80
N LEU A 455 -8.48 -16.75 -8.57
CA LEU A 455 -8.77 -15.76 -9.63
C LEU A 455 -9.57 -16.31 -10.81
N GLY A 456 -9.70 -17.64 -10.95
CA GLY A 456 -10.39 -18.26 -12.10
C GLY A 456 -9.64 -18.13 -13.43
N LEU A 457 -8.39 -17.68 -13.41
CA LEU A 457 -7.56 -17.53 -14.61
C LEU A 457 -7.13 -18.89 -15.17
N LYS A 458 -6.95 -18.94 -16.50
CA LYS A 458 -6.33 -20.10 -17.15
C LYS A 458 -4.88 -20.27 -16.66
N LYS A 459 -4.41 -21.53 -16.63
CA LYS A 459 -3.08 -21.88 -16.14
C LYS A 459 -1.97 -21.10 -16.83
N GLU A 460 -2.04 -20.92 -18.15
CA GLU A 460 -1.04 -20.21 -18.95
C GLU A 460 -0.94 -18.71 -18.62
N ILE A 461 -2.00 -18.13 -18.03
CA ILE A 461 -2.00 -16.75 -17.55
C ILE A 461 -1.44 -16.71 -16.12
N LYS A 462 -1.86 -17.65 -15.27
CA LYS A 462 -1.33 -17.76 -13.88
C LYS A 462 0.19 -17.95 -13.84
N GLU A 463 0.75 -18.76 -14.74
CA GLU A 463 2.20 -18.99 -14.84
C GLU A 463 3.01 -17.71 -15.17
N LYS A 464 2.35 -16.65 -15.62
CA LYS A 464 2.97 -15.34 -15.89
C LYS A 464 2.87 -14.38 -14.69
N LEU A 465 2.17 -14.77 -13.62
CA LEU A 465 2.17 -14.03 -12.37
C LEU A 465 3.42 -14.41 -11.59
N GLY A 466 4.24 -13.42 -11.26
CA GLY A 466 5.32 -13.60 -10.29
C GLY A 466 4.74 -13.39 -8.89
N PHE A 467 4.76 -14.42 -8.06
CA PHE A 467 4.47 -14.29 -6.64
C PHE A 467 5.69 -14.73 -5.82
N ASP A 468 6.02 -13.96 -4.80
CA ASP A 468 7.08 -14.33 -3.87
C ASP A 468 6.74 -13.87 -2.45
N ALA A 469 6.86 -14.79 -1.49
CA ALA A 469 6.69 -14.54 -0.06
C ALA A 469 8.05 -14.55 0.63
N PHE A 470 8.40 -13.48 1.34
CA PHE A 470 9.74 -13.25 1.85
C PHE A 470 9.83 -13.25 3.38
N PRO A 471 11.00 -13.62 3.94
CA PRO A 471 11.30 -13.37 5.35
C PRO A 471 11.58 -11.87 5.55
N GLY A 472 10.63 -11.17 6.09
CA GLY A 472 10.71 -9.74 6.42
C GLY A 472 9.83 -8.86 5.54
N THR A 473 9.66 -7.60 5.96
CA THR A 473 9.03 -6.59 5.13
C THR A 473 9.97 -6.27 3.98
N LEU A 474 9.67 -6.79 2.80
CA LEU A 474 10.40 -6.50 1.58
C LEU A 474 11.88 -6.96 1.55
N ASN A 475 12.15 -8.23 1.84
CA ASN A 475 13.43 -8.87 1.54
C ASN A 475 13.27 -9.94 0.51
N ILE A 476 13.68 -9.65 -0.70
CA ILE A 476 13.80 -10.69 -1.72
C ILE A 476 15.10 -11.46 -1.47
N LYS A 477 15.01 -12.73 -1.01
CA LYS A 477 16.01 -13.72 -1.34
C LYS A 477 15.76 -14.10 -2.79
N THR A 478 16.64 -13.71 -3.65
CA THR A 478 16.65 -14.20 -5.01
C THR A 478 17.41 -15.50 -5.03
N ASP A 479 16.73 -16.64 -5.07
CA ASP A 479 17.35 -17.81 -5.66
C ASP A 479 17.58 -17.49 -7.14
N LYS A 480 18.82 -17.70 -7.59
CA LYS A 480 19.27 -17.36 -8.93
C LYS A 480 18.41 -18.02 -10.02
N GLU A 481 17.87 -19.21 -9.75
CA GLU A 481 16.98 -19.96 -10.64
C GLU A 481 15.61 -19.30 -10.81
N ASN A 482 15.04 -18.70 -9.76
CA ASN A 482 13.78 -17.96 -9.86
C ASN A 482 13.94 -16.63 -10.59
N ILE A 483 15.11 -15.98 -10.45
CA ILE A 483 15.42 -14.76 -11.22
C ILE A 483 15.62 -15.10 -12.69
N ASP A 484 16.33 -16.18 -13.02
CA ASP A 484 16.62 -16.53 -14.40
C ASP A 484 15.34 -16.94 -15.15
N SER A 485 14.41 -17.66 -14.50
CA SER A 485 13.09 -17.96 -15.08
C SER A 485 12.20 -16.72 -15.22
N PHE A 486 12.33 -15.76 -14.31
CA PHE A 486 11.63 -14.48 -14.39
C PHE A 486 12.23 -13.56 -15.46
N ASN A 487 13.54 -13.63 -15.70
CA ASN A 487 14.26 -12.88 -16.73
C ASN A 487 13.90 -13.32 -18.15
N GLU A 488 13.62 -14.61 -18.37
CA GLU A 488 13.17 -15.11 -19.66
C GLU A 488 11.76 -14.65 -20.04
N ILE A 489 10.95 -14.27 -19.03
CA ILE A 489 9.54 -13.90 -19.20
C ILE A 489 9.34 -12.38 -19.15
N ASN A 490 10.29 -11.58 -18.60
CA ASN A 490 10.00 -10.20 -18.25
C ASN A 490 11.19 -9.22 -18.31
N PRO A 491 10.97 -8.01 -18.84
CA PRO A 491 11.94 -6.92 -18.78
C PRO A 491 12.09 -6.25 -17.41
N ILE A 492 11.33 -6.63 -16.36
CA ILE A 492 11.54 -6.13 -15.01
C ILE A 492 12.31 -7.16 -14.22
N ILE A 493 13.60 -6.91 -14.03
CA ILE A 493 14.46 -7.73 -13.17
C ILE A 493 14.53 -7.06 -11.80
N ILE A 494 14.08 -7.79 -10.79
CA ILE A 494 14.37 -7.43 -9.41
C ILE A 494 15.66 -8.09 -9.01
N THR A 495 16.73 -7.31 -8.86
CA THR A 495 17.99 -7.81 -8.34
C THR A 495 17.97 -7.76 -6.83
N GLY A 496 17.95 -8.93 -6.20
CA GLY A 496 18.04 -9.07 -4.75
C GLY A 496 19.43 -8.78 -4.21
N PHE A 497 19.50 -8.60 -2.89
CA PHE A 497 20.69 -8.25 -2.15
C PHE A 497 21.53 -9.45 -1.75
N LYS A 498 22.86 -9.23 -1.69
CA LYS A 498 23.78 -10.15 -1.02
C LYS A 498 23.52 -10.15 0.49
N LYS A 499 23.74 -11.29 1.11
CA LYS A 499 23.51 -11.62 2.51
C LYS A 499 24.24 -10.71 3.54
N ASP A 500 25.15 -9.85 3.09
CA ASP A 500 26.04 -9.04 3.93
C ASP A 500 25.66 -7.58 4.07
N ASP A 501 24.60 -7.11 3.37
CA ASP A 501 24.14 -5.73 3.53
C ASP A 501 23.27 -5.60 4.78
N LYS A 502 23.81 -4.85 5.74
CA LYS A 502 23.14 -4.53 6.99
C LYS A 502 21.76 -3.95 6.72
N THR A 503 20.80 -4.57 7.35
CA THR A 503 19.38 -4.30 7.32
C THR A 503 19.03 -2.83 7.60
N PHE A 504 18.11 -2.29 6.81
CA PHE A 504 17.54 -0.96 7.01
C PHE A 504 16.04 -1.10 7.14
N GLY A 505 15.53 -0.60 8.25
CA GLY A 505 14.19 -0.85 8.77
C GLY A 505 13.03 -0.73 7.80
N GLY A 506 12.12 -1.67 7.93
CA GLY A 506 10.73 -1.68 7.49
C GLY A 506 10.43 -1.66 6.00
N ALA A 507 11.28 -1.07 5.19
CA ALA A 507 11.14 -1.09 3.74
C ALA A 507 12.53 -1.31 3.11
N ARG A 508 12.83 -2.53 2.75
CA ARG A 508 14.03 -2.81 1.96
C ARG A 508 13.81 -2.42 0.52
N CYS A 509 14.76 -1.66 -0.02
CA CYS A 509 14.71 -1.18 -1.39
C CYS A 509 15.00 -2.30 -2.38
N TYR A 510 14.14 -2.45 -3.38
CA TYR A 510 14.36 -3.33 -4.52
C TYR A 510 14.82 -2.54 -5.72
N ARG A 511 15.69 -3.13 -6.48
CA ARG A 511 16.01 -2.65 -7.82
C ARG A 511 15.24 -3.49 -8.82
N ALA A 512 14.29 -2.89 -9.50
CA ALA A 512 13.73 -3.45 -10.72
C ALA A 512 14.61 -3.05 -11.91
N LYS A 513 15.09 -4.00 -12.67
CA LYS A 513 15.69 -3.74 -13.97
C LYS A 513 14.59 -3.90 -15.02
N ILE A 514 14.36 -2.82 -15.76
CA ILE A 514 13.44 -2.81 -16.89
C ILE A 514 14.33 -2.83 -18.14
N GLU A 515 14.32 -3.91 -18.89
CA GLU A 515 15.00 -4.03 -20.19
C GLU A 515 14.13 -3.56 -21.33
#